data_835e75f291bf620381bdd73edf16bb3b
#
_entry.id   835e75f291bf620381bdd73edf16bb3b
#
_cell.length_a   1.000
_cell.length_b   1.000
_cell.length_c   1.000
_cell.angle_alpha   90.00
_cell.angle_beta   90.00
_cell.angle_gamma   90.00
#
_symmetry.space_group_name_H-M   'P 1'
#
loop_
_entity.id
_entity.type
_entity.pdbx_description
1 polymer ?
#
loop_
_entity_poly.entity_id
_entity_poly.type
_entity_poly.pdbx_seq_one_letter_code
_entity_poly.pdbx_strand_id
1 'polypeptide(L)'
;MRWLERDPAFRASPPSRVAIGGLHGFVITLRIAPSWKMTCHYSHGSPIAPLIVGSVSSYLDHNLIPGQATRLYLLANDDATNQSAALAIEVVDILDAGHLAAYSRLVGNFRFGP
;
A
#
# COMPACT_ATOMS: atom_id res chain seq x y z
N MET A 1 -8.71 -3.15 6.20
CA MET A 1 -8.74 -2.14 5.11
C MET A 1 -9.56 -0.90 5.43
N ARG A 2 -10.64 -1.04 6.21
CA ARG A 2 -11.51 0.11 6.54
C ARG A 2 -10.80 1.28 7.20
N TRP A 3 -9.73 1.04 7.92
CA TRP A 3 -8.95 2.10 8.53
C TRP A 3 -8.23 2.98 7.50
N LEU A 4 -7.77 2.41 6.38
CA LEU A 4 -7.18 3.18 5.29
C LEU A 4 -8.20 4.07 4.58
N GLU A 5 -9.43 3.59 4.41
CA GLU A 5 -10.50 4.37 3.80
C GLU A 5 -10.92 5.56 4.65
N ARG A 6 -10.71 5.48 5.96
CA ARG A 6 -11.08 6.52 6.93
C ARG A 6 -9.93 7.45 7.30
N ASP A 7 -8.72 7.12 6.89
CA ASP A 7 -7.56 7.94 7.20
C ASP A 7 -7.63 9.26 6.41
N PRO A 8 -7.63 10.41 7.09
CA PRO A 8 -7.76 11.72 6.43
C PRO A 8 -6.57 12.05 5.51
N ALA A 9 -5.45 11.35 5.65
CA ALA A 9 -4.28 11.55 4.81
C ALA A 9 -4.47 11.01 3.39
N PHE A 10 -5.39 10.06 3.21
CA PHE A 10 -5.51 9.34 1.95
C PHE A 10 -6.85 9.55 1.27
N ARG A 11 -6.79 9.58 -0.06
CA ARG A 11 -7.92 9.30 -0.93
C ARG A 11 -7.79 7.85 -1.38
N ALA A 12 -8.69 7.00 -0.93
CA ALA A 12 -8.65 5.56 -1.14
C ALA A 12 -9.74 5.12 -2.12
N SER A 13 -9.41 4.20 -3.02
CA SER A 13 -10.42 3.44 -3.78
C SER A 13 -11.12 2.44 -2.85
N PRO A 14 -12.33 1.96 -3.20
CA PRO A 14 -12.91 0.84 -2.50
C PRO A 14 -11.98 -0.38 -2.57
N PRO A 15 -11.78 -1.12 -1.47
CA PRO A 15 -10.97 -2.33 -1.50
C PRO A 15 -11.63 -3.40 -2.36
N SER A 16 -10.80 -4.14 -3.10
CA SER A 16 -11.23 -5.29 -3.89
C SER A 16 -10.58 -6.55 -3.37
N ARG A 17 -11.30 -7.66 -3.41
CA ARG A 17 -10.74 -8.96 -3.05
C ARG A 17 -9.76 -9.43 -4.12
N VAL A 18 -8.71 -10.10 -3.69
CA VAL A 18 -7.65 -10.59 -4.57
C VAL A 18 -7.08 -11.90 -4.05
N ALA A 19 -6.65 -12.75 -4.97
CA ALA A 19 -5.88 -13.95 -4.67
C ALA A 19 -4.61 -13.94 -5.51
N ILE A 20 -3.46 -14.04 -4.87
CA ILE A 20 -2.15 -13.98 -5.51
C ILE A 20 -1.28 -15.08 -4.95
N GLY A 21 -0.79 -15.98 -5.80
CA GLY A 21 0.12 -17.05 -5.39
C GLY A 21 -0.44 -17.97 -4.31
N GLY A 22 -1.75 -18.15 -4.24
CA GLY A 22 -2.42 -18.94 -3.22
C GLY A 22 -2.74 -18.17 -1.93
N LEU A 23 -2.33 -16.94 -1.81
CA LEU A 23 -2.71 -16.06 -0.69
C LEU A 23 -3.96 -15.25 -1.05
N HIS A 24 -4.80 -14.98 -0.07
CA HIS A 24 -6.03 -14.21 -0.22
C HIS A 24 -5.96 -12.91 0.55
N GLY A 25 -6.62 -11.89 0.04
CA GLY A 25 -6.68 -10.62 0.72
C GLY A 25 -7.38 -9.54 -0.07
N PHE A 26 -6.90 -8.32 0.07
CA PHE A 26 -7.50 -7.15 -0.56
C PHE A 26 -6.43 -6.30 -1.23
N VAL A 27 -6.85 -5.58 -2.26
CA VAL A 27 -6.06 -4.54 -2.90
C VAL A 27 -6.82 -3.22 -2.80
N ILE A 28 -6.08 -2.15 -2.52
CA ILE A 28 -6.60 -0.79 -2.44
C ILE A 28 -5.64 0.15 -3.14
N THR A 29 -6.16 1.16 -3.83
CA THR A 29 -5.35 2.22 -4.43
C THR A 29 -5.44 3.47 -3.58
N LEU A 30 -4.31 4.04 -3.26
CA LEU A 30 -4.18 5.20 -2.38
C LEU A 30 -3.48 6.35 -3.09
N ARG A 31 -3.95 7.56 -2.81
CA ARG A 31 -3.28 8.83 -3.12
C ARG A 31 -3.32 9.69 -1.88
N ILE A 32 -2.42 10.65 -1.78
CA ILE A 32 -2.52 11.64 -0.72
C ILE A 32 -3.78 12.49 -0.95
N ALA A 33 -4.54 12.74 0.11
CA ALA A 33 -5.74 13.58 0.02
C ALA A 33 -5.34 15.04 -0.26
N PRO A 34 -6.04 15.75 -1.15
CA PRO A 34 -5.74 17.15 -1.44
C PRO A 34 -5.82 18.07 -0.21
N SER A 35 -6.64 17.69 0.78
CA SER A 35 -6.78 18.42 2.05
C SER A 35 -5.67 18.16 3.05
N TRP A 36 -4.83 17.14 2.81
CA TRP A 36 -3.76 16.79 3.72
C TRP A 36 -2.60 17.77 3.57
N LYS A 37 -2.21 18.42 4.67
CA LYS A 37 -1.19 19.48 4.67
C LYS A 37 0.00 19.19 5.55
N MET A 38 0.00 18.06 6.25
CA MET A 38 1.10 17.71 7.13
C MET A 38 2.41 17.56 6.33
N THR A 39 3.43 18.26 6.77
CA THR A 39 4.77 18.20 6.17
C THR A 39 5.76 17.65 7.18
N CYS A 40 6.89 17.19 6.71
CA CYS A 40 7.99 16.84 7.58
C CYS A 40 9.22 17.68 7.26
N HIS A 41 10.19 17.59 8.15
CA HIS A 41 11.47 18.29 8.08
C HIS A 41 12.19 18.15 6.73
N TYR A 42 12.06 16.97 6.10
CA TYR A 42 12.74 16.63 4.85
C TYR A 42 11.89 16.82 3.60
N SER A 43 10.65 17.23 3.74
CA SER A 43 9.73 17.31 2.59
C SER A 43 9.81 18.63 1.82
N HIS A 44 10.64 19.59 2.26
CA HIS A 44 10.77 20.92 1.65
C HIS A 44 9.42 21.64 1.47
N GLY A 45 8.52 21.50 2.45
CA GLY A 45 7.20 22.13 2.41
C GLY A 45 6.14 21.35 1.64
N SER A 46 6.47 20.24 1.01
CA SER A 46 5.48 19.37 0.37
C SER A 46 4.76 18.51 1.39
N PRO A 47 3.44 18.29 1.25
CA PRO A 47 2.71 17.35 2.10
C PRO A 47 3.26 15.94 1.97
N ILE A 48 3.31 15.24 3.09
CA ILE A 48 3.63 13.81 3.11
C ILE A 48 2.65 13.06 4.01
N ALA A 49 2.36 11.84 3.67
CA ALA A 49 1.50 10.96 4.45
C ALA A 49 2.20 9.63 4.69
N PRO A 50 2.50 9.26 5.95
CA PRO A 50 3.13 7.98 6.24
C PRO A 50 2.15 6.85 5.94
N LEU A 51 2.59 5.86 5.16
CA LEU A 51 1.82 4.67 4.83
C LEU A 51 2.36 3.45 5.56
N ILE A 52 3.67 3.26 5.51
CA ILE A 52 4.36 2.18 6.20
C ILE A 52 5.33 2.79 7.18
N VAL A 53 5.15 2.45 8.45
CA VAL A 53 6.05 2.87 9.51
C VAL A 53 6.64 1.62 10.14
N GLY A 54 7.95 1.49 10.03
CA GLY A 54 8.68 0.38 10.65
C GLY A 54 8.83 0.55 12.16
N SER A 55 9.19 -0.53 12.82
CA SER A 55 9.59 -0.47 14.22
C SER A 55 10.90 0.31 14.39
N VAL A 56 11.23 0.69 15.62
CA VAL A 56 12.46 1.44 15.92
C VAL A 56 13.74 0.75 15.42
N SER A 57 13.69 -0.57 15.26
CA SER A 57 14.81 -1.38 14.77
C SER A 57 14.76 -1.65 13.27
N SER A 58 13.72 -1.21 12.56
CA SER A 58 13.60 -1.40 11.11
C SER A 58 13.57 -0.04 10.41
N TYR A 59 14.30 0.05 9.30
CA TYR A 59 14.33 1.27 8.46
C TYR A 59 13.28 1.23 7.34
N LEU A 60 12.19 0.48 7.54
CA LEU A 60 11.12 0.31 6.55
C LEU A 60 10.06 1.40 6.74
N ASP A 61 10.37 2.57 6.26
CA ASP A 61 9.39 3.66 6.21
C ASP A 61 9.07 3.99 4.76
N HIS A 62 7.78 4.10 4.46
CA HIS A 62 7.33 4.63 3.18
C HIS A 62 6.28 5.72 3.40
N ASN A 63 6.52 6.87 2.77
CA ASN A 63 5.63 8.02 2.80
C ASN A 63 5.10 8.29 1.40
N LEU A 64 3.80 8.54 1.29
CA LEU A 64 3.21 9.06 0.05
C LEU A 64 3.46 10.56 -0.05
N ILE A 65 3.69 11.00 -1.29
CA ILE A 65 3.78 12.41 -1.66
C ILE A 65 2.76 12.72 -2.75
N PRO A 66 2.41 14.00 -2.97
CA PRO A 66 1.54 14.39 -4.07
C PRO A 66 2.08 13.92 -5.42
N GLY A 67 1.19 13.45 -6.28
CA GLY A 67 1.56 12.90 -7.58
C GLY A 67 1.85 11.41 -7.60
N GLN A 68 2.04 10.78 -6.45
CA GLN A 68 2.16 9.33 -6.35
C GLN A 68 0.79 8.66 -6.23
N ALA A 69 0.66 7.51 -6.87
CA ALA A 69 -0.42 6.57 -6.62
C ALA A 69 0.19 5.25 -6.16
N THR A 70 -0.35 4.70 -5.09
CA THR A 70 0.12 3.43 -4.54
C THR A 70 -1.00 2.43 -4.56
N ARG A 71 -0.71 1.24 -5.07
CA ARG A 71 -1.59 0.08 -4.95
C ARG A 71 -1.04 -0.86 -3.90
N LEU A 72 -1.79 -1.02 -2.83
CA LEU A 72 -1.39 -1.83 -1.68
C LEU A 72 -2.19 -3.12 -1.66
N TYR A 73 -1.49 -4.23 -1.68
CA TYR A 73 -2.04 -5.57 -1.52
C TYR A 73 -1.75 -6.03 -0.10
N LEU A 74 -2.80 -6.39 0.64
CA LEU A 74 -2.68 -6.98 1.96
C LEU A 74 -3.18 -8.42 1.87
N LEU A 75 -2.26 -9.35 1.93
CA LEU A 75 -2.51 -10.79 1.75
C LEU A 75 -2.28 -11.51 3.07
N ALA A 76 -3.11 -12.50 3.35
CA ALA A 76 -2.97 -13.35 4.50
C ALA A 76 -2.88 -14.81 4.09
N ASN A 77 -2.10 -15.55 4.83
CA ASN A 77 -2.09 -17.01 4.74
C ASN A 77 -3.11 -17.57 5.74
N ASP A 78 -4.13 -18.26 5.24
CA ASP A 78 -5.12 -18.95 6.06
C ASP A 78 -4.58 -20.29 6.60
N ASP A 79 -3.31 -20.31 6.98
CA ASP A 79 -2.74 -21.52 7.57
C ASP A 79 -3.40 -21.79 8.93
N ALA A 80 -3.99 -22.99 9.06
CA ALA A 80 -4.67 -23.47 10.27
C ALA A 80 -3.77 -23.57 11.52
N THR A 81 -2.50 -23.20 11.40
CA THR A 81 -1.52 -23.28 12.47
C THR A 81 -1.43 -22.02 13.35
N ASN A 82 -2.36 -21.10 13.24
CA ASN A 82 -2.40 -19.85 14.02
C ASN A 82 -1.20 -18.91 13.84
N GLN A 83 -0.37 -19.12 12.87
CA GLN A 83 0.67 -18.16 12.47
C GLN A 83 0.14 -17.35 11.27
N SER A 84 -0.63 -16.33 11.55
CA SER A 84 -1.07 -15.38 10.53
C SER A 84 0.12 -14.54 10.06
N ALA A 85 0.79 -14.99 9.02
CA ALA A 85 1.72 -14.13 8.30
C ALA A 85 0.91 -13.24 7.37
N ALA A 86 0.98 -11.94 7.59
CA ALA A 86 0.45 -10.96 6.66
C ALA A 86 1.58 -10.51 5.73
N LEU A 87 1.33 -10.52 4.43
CA LEU A 87 2.24 -10.01 3.42
C LEU A 87 1.65 -8.75 2.82
N ALA A 88 2.42 -7.67 2.83
CA ALA A 88 2.09 -6.46 2.12
C ALA A 88 2.95 -6.34 0.86
N ILE A 89 2.30 -6.14 -0.28
CA ILE A 89 2.98 -5.81 -1.53
C ILE A 89 2.55 -4.41 -1.92
N GLU A 90 3.51 -3.56 -2.18
CA GLU A 90 3.26 -2.19 -2.57
C GLU A 90 3.78 -1.94 -3.98
N VAL A 91 2.92 -1.33 -4.80
CA VAL A 91 3.26 -0.90 -6.15
C VAL A 91 3.07 0.61 -6.21
N VAL A 92 4.13 1.34 -6.49
CA VAL A 92 4.12 2.81 -6.52
C VAL A 92 4.30 3.30 -7.94
N ASP A 93 3.44 4.20 -8.37
CA ASP A 93 3.58 4.94 -9.62
C ASP A 93 3.71 6.43 -9.31
N ILE A 94 4.79 7.02 -9.73
CA ILE A 94 5.08 8.45 -9.55
C ILE A 94 4.58 9.32 -10.70
N LEU A 95 4.05 8.73 -11.76
CA LEU A 95 3.65 9.40 -13.01
C LEU A 95 2.14 9.30 -13.26
N ASP A 96 1.34 9.56 -12.23
CA ASP A 96 -0.12 9.69 -12.36
C ASP A 96 -0.89 8.39 -12.60
N ALA A 97 -0.48 7.31 -11.96
CA ALA A 97 -1.16 6.01 -11.96
C ALA A 97 -1.25 5.28 -13.32
N GLY A 98 -0.62 5.82 -14.39
CA GLY A 98 -0.71 5.23 -15.72
C GLY A 98 -0.08 3.84 -15.83
N HIS A 99 0.87 3.50 -14.95
CA HIS A 99 1.58 2.22 -14.95
C HIS A 99 1.04 1.21 -13.94
N LEU A 100 0.10 1.59 -13.08
CA LEU A 100 -0.41 0.70 -12.03
C LEU A 100 -1.02 -0.58 -12.60
N ALA A 101 -1.72 -0.49 -13.73
CA ALA A 101 -2.33 -1.67 -14.36
C ALA A 101 -1.26 -2.67 -14.85
N ALA A 102 -0.17 -2.19 -15.43
CA ALA A 102 0.93 -3.05 -15.88
C ALA A 102 1.64 -3.72 -14.70
N TYR A 103 1.93 -2.97 -13.65
CA TYR A 103 2.55 -3.50 -12.43
C TYR A 103 1.65 -4.50 -11.70
N SER A 104 0.34 -4.26 -11.71
CA SER A 104 -0.63 -5.17 -11.12
C SER A 104 -0.65 -6.54 -11.80
N ARG A 105 -0.40 -6.59 -13.10
CA ARG A 105 -0.25 -7.87 -13.82
C ARG A 105 1.00 -8.62 -13.36
N LEU A 106 2.10 -7.93 -13.11
CA LEU A 106 3.30 -8.55 -12.56
C LEU A 106 3.03 -9.14 -11.17
N VAL A 107 2.38 -8.40 -10.31
CA VAL A 107 2.00 -8.89 -8.97
C VAL A 107 1.10 -10.11 -9.07
N GLY A 108 0.14 -10.10 -10.00
CA GLY A 108 -0.76 -11.24 -10.22
C GLY A 108 -0.05 -12.55 -10.61
N ASN A 109 1.18 -12.45 -11.10
CA ASN A 109 2.02 -13.61 -11.48
C ASN A 109 2.92 -14.10 -10.34
N PHE A 110 2.92 -13.45 -9.18
CA PHE A 110 3.74 -13.87 -8.06
C PHE A 110 3.33 -15.26 -7.57
N ARG A 111 4.33 -16.02 -7.12
CA ARG A 111 4.19 -17.32 -6.47
C ARG A 111 4.96 -17.28 -5.17
N PHE A 112 4.40 -17.89 -4.14
CA PHE A 112 4.98 -17.94 -2.80
C PHE A 112 5.21 -19.38 -2.39
N GLY A 113 6.33 -19.60 -1.69
CA GLY A 113 6.71 -20.88 -1.16
C GLY A 113 7.55 -21.72 -2.12
N PRO A 114 7.97 -22.90 -1.65
CA PRO A 114 8.73 -23.85 -2.46
C PRO A 114 7.89 -24.43 -3.59
#